data_c1c58c344c65757eb462ecfb754ac9de
#
_entry.id   c1c58c344c65757eb462ecfb754ac9de
#
_cell.length_a   1.000
_cell.length_b   1.000
_cell.length_c   1.000
_cell.angle_alpha   90.00
_cell.angle_beta   90.00
_cell.angle_gamma   90.00
#
_symmetry.space_group_name_H-M   'P 1'
#
loop_
_entity.id
_entity.type
_entity.pdbx_description
1 polymer ?
#
loop_
_entity_poly.entity_id
_entity_poly.type
_entity_poly.pdbx_seq_one_letter_code
_entity_poly.pdbx_strand_id
1 'polypeptide(L)'
;MSSCVERYVRGWMTDDLDMILTACADDFVYDDPIDGRFNKAEFADYFRGLGEVEIAWSEAVQEADGKETFWMWWTWKPKGAAESSLGAALVKAGPDGVHSEKVASYKH
;
A
#
# COMPACT_ATOMS: atom_id res chain seq x y z
N MET A 1 10.53 6.70 -11.98
CA MET A 1 10.00 6.17 -10.69
C MET A 1 11.16 5.60 -9.88
N SER A 2 11.21 5.83 -8.59
CA SER A 2 12.29 5.31 -7.78
C SER A 2 12.17 3.81 -7.59
N SER A 3 13.30 3.13 -7.42
CA SER A 3 13.32 1.68 -7.25
C SER A 3 12.61 1.22 -5.97
N CYS A 4 12.60 2.04 -4.92
CA CYS A 4 11.89 1.69 -3.68
C CYS A 4 10.38 1.70 -3.86
N VAL A 5 9.83 2.66 -4.62
CA VAL A 5 8.39 2.69 -4.92
C VAL A 5 8.01 1.49 -5.79
N GLU A 6 8.82 1.18 -6.80
CA GLU A 6 8.56 -0.01 -7.64
C GLU A 6 8.53 -1.29 -6.82
N ARG A 7 9.49 -1.47 -5.92
CA ARG A 7 9.51 -2.65 -5.04
C ARG A 7 8.32 -2.67 -4.09
N TYR A 8 7.96 -1.51 -3.53
CA TYR A 8 6.83 -1.40 -2.63
C TYR A 8 5.52 -1.82 -3.31
N VAL A 9 5.25 -1.25 -4.48
CA VAL A 9 4.04 -1.57 -5.25
C VAL A 9 4.03 -3.03 -5.68
N ARG A 10 5.18 -3.53 -6.17
CA ARG A 10 5.28 -4.93 -6.58
C ARG A 10 5.07 -5.88 -5.41
N GLY A 11 5.58 -5.53 -4.22
CA GLY A 11 5.35 -6.31 -3.02
C GLY A 11 3.87 -6.47 -2.68
N TRP A 12 3.11 -5.39 -2.81
CA TRP A 12 1.66 -5.44 -2.65
C TRP A 12 1.01 -6.32 -3.73
N MET A 13 1.38 -6.13 -4.98
CA MET A 13 0.79 -6.85 -6.12
C MET A 13 1.08 -8.35 -6.08
N THR A 14 2.18 -8.76 -5.48
CA THR A 14 2.62 -10.15 -5.40
C THR A 14 2.45 -10.76 -4.01
N ASP A 15 1.82 -10.05 -3.09
CA ASP A 15 1.61 -10.49 -1.70
C ASP A 15 2.92 -10.87 -1.02
N ASP A 16 3.93 -10.03 -1.18
CA ASP A 16 5.29 -10.26 -0.67
C ASP A 16 5.65 -9.22 0.39
N LEU A 17 5.41 -9.57 1.65
CA LEU A 17 5.67 -8.67 2.78
C LEU A 17 7.14 -8.28 2.90
N ASP A 18 8.05 -9.21 2.69
CA ASP A 18 9.50 -8.91 2.79
C ASP A 18 9.92 -7.88 1.75
N MET A 19 9.39 -7.98 0.54
CA MET A 19 9.64 -6.99 -0.51
C MET A 19 9.09 -5.61 -0.11
N ILE A 20 7.91 -5.55 0.47
CA ILE A 20 7.34 -4.30 0.97
C ILE A 20 8.24 -3.71 2.05
N LEU A 21 8.60 -4.50 3.06
CA LEU A 21 9.37 -4.01 4.20
C LEU A 21 10.77 -3.53 3.82
N THR A 22 11.43 -4.21 2.87
CA THR A 22 12.74 -3.78 2.39
C THR A 22 12.67 -2.49 1.58
N ALA A 23 11.52 -2.18 1.01
CA ALA A 23 11.30 -0.93 0.29
C ALA A 23 10.98 0.25 1.21
N CYS A 24 10.60 -0.02 2.46
CA CYS A 24 10.19 1.02 3.41
C CYS A 24 11.36 1.58 4.20
N ALA A 25 11.35 2.88 4.44
CA ALA A 25 12.24 3.54 5.39
C ALA A 25 11.87 3.13 6.83
N ASP A 26 12.79 3.34 7.78
CA ASP A 26 12.56 2.96 9.18
C ASP A 26 11.38 3.69 9.81
N ASP A 27 11.10 4.91 9.36
CA ASP A 27 10.01 5.75 9.86
C ASP A 27 8.69 5.55 9.10
N PHE A 28 8.58 4.50 8.31
CA PHE A 28 7.39 4.23 7.50
C PHE A 28 6.11 4.22 8.34
N VAL A 29 5.06 4.85 7.80
CA VAL A 29 3.72 4.86 8.39
C VAL A 29 2.70 4.49 7.32
N TYR A 30 1.85 3.55 7.65
CA TYR A 30 0.67 3.17 6.88
C TYR A 30 -0.55 3.75 7.59
N ASP A 31 -1.33 4.56 6.89
CA ASP A 31 -2.46 5.28 7.46
C ASP A 31 -3.72 4.95 6.67
N ASP A 32 -4.65 4.23 7.30
CA ASP A 32 -5.89 3.75 6.69
C ASP A 32 -7.07 4.28 7.49
N PRO A 33 -8.04 4.96 6.86
CA PRO A 33 -9.17 5.55 7.58
C PRO A 33 -10.10 4.53 8.24
N ILE A 34 -10.04 3.27 7.79
CA ILE A 34 -10.87 2.20 8.35
C ILE A 34 -10.10 1.42 9.41
N ASP A 35 -8.89 1.00 9.10
CA ASP A 35 -8.13 0.05 9.91
C ASP A 35 -7.18 0.71 10.89
N GLY A 36 -6.83 1.98 10.66
CA GLY A 36 -6.00 2.73 11.58
C GLY A 36 -4.61 3.06 11.02
N ARG A 37 -3.75 3.50 11.92
CA ARG A 37 -2.42 3.98 11.60
C ARG A 37 -1.38 3.04 12.22
N PHE A 38 -0.43 2.62 11.41
CA PHE A 38 0.57 1.63 11.79
C PHE A 38 1.97 2.11 11.46
N ASN A 39 2.91 1.92 12.40
CA ASN A 39 4.32 2.04 12.09
C ASN A 39 4.80 0.80 11.32
N LYS A 40 6.08 0.77 10.94
CA LYS A 40 6.62 -0.32 10.10
C LYS A 40 6.42 -1.71 10.74
N ALA A 41 6.68 -1.85 12.03
CA ALA A 41 6.53 -3.12 12.74
C ALA A 41 5.06 -3.52 12.85
N GLU A 42 4.20 -2.57 13.22
CA GLU A 42 2.76 -2.79 13.32
C GLU A 42 2.14 -3.11 11.96
N PHE A 43 2.63 -2.47 10.90
CA PHE A 43 2.19 -2.74 9.54
C PHE A 43 2.45 -4.20 9.14
N ALA A 44 3.59 -4.74 9.52
CA ALA A 44 3.91 -6.13 9.22
C ALA A 44 2.87 -7.09 9.83
N ASP A 45 2.49 -6.85 11.07
CA ASP A 45 1.45 -7.64 11.74
C ASP A 45 0.08 -7.45 11.08
N TYR A 46 -0.26 -6.21 10.74
CA TYR A 46 -1.48 -5.88 10.02
C TYR A 46 -1.57 -6.62 8.69
N PHE A 47 -0.48 -6.58 7.91
CA PHE A 47 -0.42 -7.24 6.61
C PHE A 47 -0.66 -8.74 6.72
N ARG A 48 0.00 -9.39 7.70
CA ARG A 48 -0.19 -10.82 7.95
C ARG A 48 -1.62 -11.16 8.35
N GLY A 49 -2.30 -10.23 9.02
CA GLY A 49 -3.67 -10.40 9.47
C GLY A 49 -4.74 -10.14 8.41
N LEU A 50 -4.38 -9.63 7.24
CA LEU A 50 -5.36 -9.39 6.17
C LEU A 50 -6.03 -10.66 5.67
N GLY A 51 -5.34 -11.80 5.78
CA GLY A 51 -5.90 -13.09 5.40
C GLY A 51 -6.20 -13.18 3.91
N GLU A 52 -7.29 -13.88 3.58
CA GLU A 52 -7.68 -14.11 2.20
C GLU A 52 -8.51 -12.95 1.67
N VAL A 53 -7.84 -12.00 1.06
CA VAL A 53 -8.46 -10.84 0.40
C VAL A 53 -8.13 -10.90 -1.08
N GLU A 54 -9.14 -10.75 -1.91
CA GLU A 54 -8.95 -10.65 -3.36
C GLU A 54 -8.72 -9.18 -3.71
N ILE A 55 -7.55 -8.88 -4.31
CA ILE A 55 -7.18 -7.53 -4.69
C ILE A 55 -6.89 -7.49 -6.19
N ALA A 56 -7.57 -6.59 -6.88
CA ALA A 56 -7.30 -6.30 -8.28
C ALA A 56 -6.66 -4.91 -8.37
N TRP A 57 -5.42 -4.86 -8.79
CA TRP A 57 -4.64 -3.63 -8.86
C TRP A 57 -4.81 -2.95 -10.21
N SER A 58 -4.91 -1.63 -10.18
CA SER A 58 -4.77 -0.84 -11.40
C SER A 58 -3.30 -0.71 -11.77
N GLU A 59 -3.03 -0.49 -13.05
CA GLU A 59 -1.64 -0.33 -13.52
C GLU A 59 -1.01 0.99 -13.11
N ALA A 60 -1.79 1.93 -12.69
CA ALA A 60 -1.31 3.29 -12.61
C ALA A 60 -0.72 3.61 -11.24
N VAL A 61 0.57 3.72 -11.23
CA VAL A 61 1.30 4.48 -10.23
C VAL A 61 1.84 5.70 -10.95
N GLN A 62 1.35 6.88 -10.59
CA GLN A 62 1.75 8.14 -11.24
C GLN A 62 2.44 9.04 -10.24
N GLU A 63 3.51 9.66 -10.69
CA GLU A 63 4.15 10.71 -9.92
C GLU A 63 3.23 11.91 -9.85
N ALA A 64 2.86 12.35 -8.64
CA ALA A 64 1.82 13.34 -8.45
C ALA A 64 2.33 14.79 -8.58
N ASP A 65 3.59 15.04 -8.24
CA ASP A 65 4.13 16.40 -8.11
C ASP A 65 5.57 16.56 -8.58
N GLY A 66 6.13 15.61 -9.32
CA GLY A 66 7.52 15.64 -9.75
C GLY A 66 8.52 15.34 -8.64
N LYS A 67 8.04 15.03 -7.45
CA LYS A 67 8.85 14.57 -6.31
C LYS A 67 8.50 13.12 -6.03
N GLU A 68 9.07 12.49 -5.11
CA GLU A 68 8.86 11.07 -4.79
C GLU A 68 7.46 10.81 -4.19
N THR A 69 6.39 11.25 -4.87
CA THR A 69 5.00 11.13 -4.46
C THR A 69 4.20 10.45 -5.55
N PHE A 70 3.55 9.34 -5.22
CA PHE A 70 2.89 8.47 -6.18
C PHE A 70 1.49 8.13 -5.74
N TRP A 71 0.62 7.91 -6.73
CA TRP A 71 -0.73 7.42 -6.51
C TRP A 71 -0.84 5.97 -6.95
N MET A 72 -1.58 5.16 -6.18
CA MET A 72 -1.99 3.83 -6.57
C MET A 72 -3.44 3.61 -6.20
N TRP A 73 -4.14 2.73 -6.92
CA TRP A 73 -5.52 2.37 -6.59
C TRP A 73 -5.77 0.91 -6.92
N TRP A 74 -6.81 0.37 -6.29
CA TRP A 74 -7.16 -1.05 -6.42
C TRP A 74 -8.64 -1.25 -6.11
N THR A 75 -9.16 -2.43 -6.48
CA THR A 75 -10.39 -2.95 -5.90
C THR A 75 -10.05 -4.10 -4.99
N TRP A 76 -10.78 -4.26 -3.91
CA TRP A 76 -10.55 -5.34 -2.97
C TRP A 76 -11.87 -5.91 -2.45
N LYS A 77 -11.86 -7.19 -2.07
CA LYS A 77 -12.96 -7.81 -1.35
C LYS A 77 -12.45 -8.96 -0.50
N PRO A 78 -13.04 -9.19 0.67
CA PRO A 78 -12.80 -10.43 1.41
C PRO A 78 -13.25 -11.63 0.58
N LYS A 79 -12.58 -12.76 0.75
CA LYS A 79 -12.96 -13.98 0.05
C LYS A 79 -14.41 -14.35 0.38
N GLY A 80 -15.20 -14.60 -0.64
CA GLY A 80 -16.61 -14.93 -0.50
C GLY A 80 -17.56 -13.75 -0.47
N ALA A 81 -17.04 -12.51 -0.45
CA ALA A 81 -17.89 -11.33 -0.54
C ALA A 81 -18.45 -11.16 -1.94
N ALA A 82 -19.68 -10.63 -2.04
CA ALA A 82 -20.35 -10.44 -3.32
C ALA A 82 -19.86 -9.22 -4.07
N GLU A 83 -19.41 -8.19 -3.35
CA GLU A 83 -19.05 -6.90 -3.94
C GLU A 83 -17.64 -6.47 -3.55
N SER A 84 -16.98 -5.77 -4.48
CA SER A 84 -15.67 -5.17 -4.25
C SER A 84 -15.80 -3.77 -3.69
N SER A 85 -14.80 -3.36 -2.94
CA SER A 85 -14.62 -1.98 -2.50
C SER A 85 -13.47 -1.34 -3.28
N LEU A 86 -13.47 -0.02 -3.37
CA LEU A 86 -12.42 0.74 -4.04
C LEU A 86 -11.44 1.27 -3.00
N GLY A 87 -10.16 1.12 -3.27
CA GLY A 87 -9.10 1.74 -2.48
C GLY A 87 -8.19 2.58 -3.36
N ALA A 88 -7.65 3.64 -2.78
CA ALA A 88 -6.62 4.47 -3.40
C ALA A 88 -5.64 4.92 -2.33
N ALA A 89 -4.42 5.19 -2.71
CA ALA A 89 -3.41 5.65 -1.76
C ALA A 89 -2.45 6.64 -2.36
N LEU A 90 -1.96 7.51 -1.50
CA LEU A 90 -0.85 8.41 -1.79
C LEU A 90 0.39 7.85 -1.10
N VAL A 91 1.41 7.54 -1.88
CA VAL A 91 2.67 6.99 -1.40
C VAL A 91 3.75 8.04 -1.51
N LYS A 92 4.47 8.28 -0.42
CA LYS A 92 5.61 9.22 -0.39
C LYS A 92 6.89 8.47 -0.08
N ALA A 93 7.93 8.78 -0.85
CA ALA A 93 9.24 8.15 -0.72
C ALA A 93 10.35 9.17 -0.65
N GLY A 94 11.51 8.75 -0.18
CA GLY A 94 12.74 9.53 -0.13
C GLY A 94 13.94 8.65 -0.47
N PRO A 95 15.18 9.17 -0.28
CA PRO A 95 16.39 8.42 -0.62
C PRO A 95 16.55 7.10 0.16
N ASP A 96 15.98 7.03 1.34
CA ASP A 96 16.09 5.90 2.26
C ASP A 96 14.90 4.93 2.18
N GLY A 97 13.93 5.18 1.30
CA GLY A 97 12.81 4.29 1.08
C GLY A 97 11.45 4.99 1.14
N VAL A 98 10.40 4.19 1.19
CA VAL A 98 9.03 4.68 1.30
C VAL A 98 8.76 5.11 2.74
N HIS A 99 8.32 6.36 2.92
CA HIS A 99 8.05 6.93 4.24
C HIS A 99 6.59 6.80 4.66
N SER A 100 5.68 6.81 3.71
CA SER A 100 4.26 6.73 4.07
C SER A 100 3.40 6.23 2.92
N GLU A 101 2.34 5.55 3.31
CA GLU A 101 1.18 5.32 2.45
C GLU A 101 -0.04 5.82 3.18
N LYS A 102 -0.76 6.77 2.58
CA LYS A 102 -2.01 7.27 3.12
C LYS A 102 -3.16 6.76 2.26
N VAL A 103 -4.00 5.93 2.84
CA VAL A 103 -5.07 5.23 2.14
C VAL A 103 -6.36 6.03 2.22
N ALA A 104 -7.07 6.06 1.10
CA ALA A 104 -8.47 6.44 1.03
C ALA A 104 -9.24 5.20 0.56
N SER A 105 -9.94 4.56 1.47
CA SER A 105 -10.74 3.38 1.15
C SER A 105 -12.21 3.72 1.12
N TYR A 106 -12.90 3.11 0.19
CA TYR A 106 -14.34 3.23 0.07
C TYR A 106 -14.95 1.85 0.23
N LYS A 107 -15.85 1.71 1.19
CA LYS A 107 -16.49 0.44 1.49
C LYS A 107 -17.97 0.52 1.13
N HIS A 108 -18.41 -0.40 0.29
CA HIS A 108 -19.80 -0.52 -0.08
C HIS A 108 -20.66 -1.05 1.06
#